data_a2f5506e4fea94eabb0fde307beb7016
#
_entry.id   a2f5506e4fea94eabb0fde307beb7016
#
_cell.length_a   1.000
_cell.length_b   1.000
_cell.length_c   1.000
_cell.angle_alpha   90.00
_cell.angle_beta   90.00
_cell.angle_gamma   90.00
#
_symmetry.space_group_name_H-M   'P 1'
#
loop_
_entity.id
_entity.type
_entity.pdbx_description
1 polymer ?
#
loop_
_entity_poly.entity_id
_entity_poly.type
_entity_poly.pdbx_seq_one_letter_code
_entity_poly.pdbx_strand_id
1 'polypeptide(L)'
;MRNVSKVLVAVALVSSLAGCVNSEQASSEPPGDKASFPAPSASEEPPPSETSEPETSAPEESDVSTAVECTADDIKVTGAAGKHPEITVPKNCSAPTKLIVEDLAPGTGPAANKGAQLQAHYALTAWSTGQEIETSYPPSGQGPLDVPTVGSGLIEAWNQGLVGMKQGARRLIISPPELAYAGSGNELQDETLVFVIDAVKVTRA
;
A
#
# COMPACT_ATOMS: atom_id res chain seq x y z
N MET A 1 55.13 -2.78 -14.81
CA MET A 1 56.02 -1.79 -14.17
C MET A 1 55.20 -0.53 -13.92
N ARG A 2 55.19 -0.09 -12.61
CA ARG A 2 54.92 1.29 -12.14
C ARG A 2 53.43 1.71 -12.26
N ASN A 3 52.77 2.24 -11.25
CA ASN A 3 53.17 2.63 -9.88
C ASN A 3 51.91 2.67 -8.99
N VAL A 4 52.11 2.27 -7.76
CA VAL A 4 51.24 2.45 -6.60
C VAL A 4 51.15 3.95 -6.26
N SER A 5 49.93 4.45 -5.98
CA SER A 5 49.79 5.68 -5.19
C SER A 5 48.75 5.42 -4.12
N LYS A 6 49.24 5.18 -2.91
CA LYS A 6 48.50 5.21 -1.65
C LYS A 6 48.31 6.67 -1.26
N VAL A 7 47.09 7.13 -1.16
CA VAL A 7 46.76 8.36 -0.46
C VAL A 7 46.04 7.99 0.83
N LEU A 8 46.76 8.11 1.94
CA LEU A 8 46.24 8.13 3.31
C LEU A 8 45.72 9.53 3.56
N VAL A 9 44.44 9.67 3.84
CA VAL A 9 43.88 10.88 4.44
C VAL A 9 43.37 10.49 5.84
N ALA A 10 44.11 10.92 6.83
CA ALA A 10 43.70 10.93 8.22
C ALA A 10 42.75 12.12 8.44
N VAL A 11 41.58 11.91 9.00
CA VAL A 11 40.70 12.95 9.47
C VAL A 11 40.45 12.77 10.97
N ALA A 12 40.77 13.83 11.66
CA ALA A 12 40.76 13.98 13.09
C ALA A 12 39.34 13.97 13.69
N LEU A 13 39.26 13.33 14.85
CA LEU A 13 38.15 13.41 15.81
C LEU A 13 38.05 14.82 16.40
N VAL A 14 36.86 15.39 16.36
CA VAL A 14 36.48 16.50 17.24
C VAL A 14 35.28 16.05 18.05
N SER A 15 35.55 15.78 19.33
CA SER A 15 34.57 15.56 20.39
C SER A 15 34.11 16.92 20.89
N SER A 16 32.81 17.15 20.96
CA SER A 16 32.21 18.22 21.78
C SER A 16 31.05 17.66 22.58
N LEU A 17 31.30 17.51 23.87
CA LEU A 17 30.37 17.32 24.97
C LEU A 17 29.75 18.65 25.37
N ALA A 18 28.50 18.64 25.73
CA ALA A 18 27.73 19.46 26.67
C ALA A 18 26.35 19.79 26.04
N GLY A 19 25.23 19.67 26.73
CA GLY A 19 24.90 19.70 28.12
C GLY A 19 23.43 19.35 28.33
N CYS A 20 23.16 18.79 29.47
CA CYS A 20 21.85 18.55 30.05
C CYS A 20 21.11 19.87 30.33
N VAL A 21 19.82 19.94 30.01
CA VAL A 21 18.88 20.72 30.82
C VAL A 21 17.59 19.92 30.97
N ASN A 22 17.40 19.49 32.18
CA ASN A 22 16.15 18.98 32.74
C ASN A 22 15.20 20.18 32.93
N SER A 23 13.97 20.06 32.47
CA SER A 23 12.87 20.93 32.91
C SER A 23 11.64 20.06 33.16
N GLU A 24 11.55 19.66 34.42
CA GLU A 24 10.27 19.33 35.06
C GLU A 24 9.41 20.60 35.03
N GLN A 25 8.22 20.53 34.51
CA GLN A 25 7.19 21.50 34.80
C GLN A 25 5.89 20.81 35.13
N ALA A 26 5.57 20.98 36.38
CA ALA A 26 4.45 20.45 37.11
C ALA A 26 3.08 20.86 36.54
N SER A 27 2.16 19.98 36.81
CA SER A 27 0.71 20.10 36.76
C SER A 27 0.19 21.46 37.28
N SER A 28 -0.80 21.96 36.60
CA SER A 28 -1.80 22.84 37.19
C SER A 28 -3.14 22.56 36.52
N GLU A 29 -3.96 21.76 37.18
CA GLU A 29 -5.41 21.75 36.98
C GLU A 29 -6.02 23.02 37.56
N PRO A 30 -6.99 23.64 36.92
CA PRO A 30 -7.96 24.50 37.59
C PRO A 30 -9.29 23.79 37.76
N PRO A 31 -10.01 24.09 38.86
CA PRO A 31 -11.21 23.38 39.28
C PRO A 31 -12.46 23.80 38.51
N GLY A 32 -13.43 22.88 38.53
CA GLY A 32 -14.67 22.91 37.84
C GLY A 32 -15.57 24.12 38.04
N ASP A 33 -16.42 24.25 37.04
CA ASP A 33 -17.73 24.92 37.24
C ASP A 33 -18.83 24.09 36.60
N LYS A 34 -19.79 23.77 37.48
CA LYS A 34 -21.03 23.11 37.15
C LYS A 34 -21.94 24.13 36.48
N ALA A 35 -22.32 23.91 35.26
CA ALA A 35 -23.47 24.61 34.69
C ALA A 35 -24.61 23.62 34.48
N SER A 36 -25.64 23.86 35.26
CA SER A 36 -26.99 23.28 35.24
C SER A 36 -27.63 23.36 33.85
N PHE A 37 -28.22 22.27 33.45
CA PHE A 37 -29.23 22.25 32.38
C PHE A 37 -30.58 22.59 32.94
N PRO A 38 -31.39 23.46 32.32
CA PRO A 38 -32.83 23.46 32.47
C PRO A 38 -33.45 22.60 31.35
N ALA A 39 -34.31 21.70 31.74
CA ALA A 39 -35.21 20.98 30.86
C ALA A 39 -36.30 21.92 30.34
N PRO A 40 -36.70 21.82 29.07
CA PRO A 40 -37.98 22.39 28.67
C PRO A 40 -39.09 21.34 28.71
N SER A 41 -40.14 21.81 29.27
CA SER A 41 -41.47 21.23 29.46
C SER A 41 -42.21 21.01 28.15
N ALA A 42 -43.13 20.11 28.25
CA ALA A 42 -44.03 19.50 27.31
C ALA A 42 -44.97 20.42 26.49
N SER A 43 -45.48 19.78 25.47
CA SER A 43 -46.80 19.89 24.82
C SER A 43 -46.98 21.00 23.80
N GLU A 44 -47.21 20.57 22.60
CA GLU A 44 -48.40 20.91 21.82
C GLU A 44 -48.64 19.87 20.71
N GLU A 45 -49.90 19.50 20.59
CA GLU A 45 -50.52 18.49 19.74
C GLU A 45 -50.67 18.98 18.28
N PRO A 46 -50.84 18.08 17.28
CA PRO A 46 -50.80 18.40 15.85
C PRO A 46 -52.16 18.77 15.28
N PRO A 47 -52.25 19.54 14.18
CA PRO A 47 -53.39 19.61 13.32
C PRO A 47 -53.35 18.60 12.16
N PRO A 48 -54.50 18.31 11.51
CA PRO A 48 -54.80 17.03 10.88
C PRO A 48 -54.37 16.92 9.41
N SER A 49 -54.21 15.66 9.03
CA SER A 49 -54.16 15.03 7.73
C SER A 49 -54.65 15.83 6.51
N GLU A 50 -53.77 15.95 5.53
CA GLU A 50 -54.20 15.93 4.12
C GLU A 50 -53.60 14.73 3.43
N THR A 51 -54.52 13.93 2.92
CA THR A 51 -54.33 12.76 2.07
C THR A 51 -53.74 13.21 0.76
N SER A 52 -52.51 12.79 0.48
CA SER A 52 -51.96 12.78 -0.84
C SER A 52 -51.62 11.35 -1.23
N GLU A 53 -52.16 10.93 -2.35
CA GLU A 53 -52.01 9.63 -3.00
C GLU A 53 -50.56 9.16 -3.11
N PRO A 54 -50.34 7.85 -3.05
CA PRO A 54 -48.99 7.30 -3.29
C PRO A 54 -48.67 7.35 -4.78
N GLU A 55 -47.81 8.27 -5.17
CA GLU A 55 -47.10 8.10 -6.43
C GLU A 55 -46.19 6.86 -6.29
N THR A 56 -46.58 5.85 -7.03
CA THR A 56 -45.76 4.65 -7.30
C THR A 56 -44.52 5.07 -8.05
N SER A 57 -43.49 5.47 -7.29
CA SER A 57 -42.13 5.48 -7.80
C SER A 57 -41.73 4.03 -7.93
N ALA A 58 -41.65 3.56 -9.16
CA ALA A 58 -40.99 2.33 -9.50
C ALA A 58 -39.56 2.33 -8.87
N PRO A 59 -39.10 1.19 -8.32
CA PRO A 59 -37.69 1.09 -7.93
C PRO A 59 -36.88 1.36 -9.19
N GLU A 60 -36.07 2.39 -9.18
CA GLU A 60 -34.93 2.46 -10.10
C GLU A 60 -34.12 1.21 -9.80
N GLU A 61 -34.23 0.23 -10.66
CA GLU A 61 -33.27 -0.86 -10.76
C GLU A 61 -31.92 -0.16 -10.94
N SER A 62 -31.17 -0.06 -9.83
CA SER A 62 -29.76 0.19 -9.88
C SER A 62 -29.21 -0.91 -10.75
N ASP A 63 -28.88 -0.55 -11.96
CA ASP A 63 -28.15 -1.36 -12.92
C ASP A 63 -26.81 -1.69 -12.25
N VAL A 64 -26.80 -2.78 -11.46
CA VAL A 64 -25.58 -3.41 -11.01
C VAL A 64 -24.97 -3.98 -12.30
N SER A 65 -24.27 -3.10 -13.01
CA SER A 65 -23.38 -3.52 -14.07
C SER A 65 -22.49 -4.60 -13.48
N THR A 66 -22.82 -5.85 -13.75
CA THR A 66 -21.96 -7.00 -13.46
C THR A 66 -20.79 -6.95 -14.44
N ALA A 67 -19.96 -5.90 -14.30
CA ALA A 67 -18.72 -5.84 -15.04
C ALA A 67 -17.90 -7.07 -14.62
N VAL A 68 -17.50 -7.85 -15.61
CA VAL A 68 -16.65 -9.02 -15.38
C VAL A 68 -15.36 -8.53 -14.73
N GLU A 69 -14.96 -9.16 -13.61
CA GLU A 69 -13.68 -8.85 -12.98
C GLU A 69 -12.52 -9.17 -13.93
N CYS A 70 -11.52 -8.31 -13.91
CA CYS A 70 -10.28 -8.57 -14.65
C CYS A 70 -9.50 -9.72 -14.01
N THR A 71 -8.75 -10.40 -14.83
CA THR A 71 -7.79 -11.44 -14.46
C THR A 71 -6.35 -10.93 -14.62
N ALA A 72 -5.37 -11.74 -14.27
CA ALA A 72 -3.96 -11.39 -14.51
C ALA A 72 -3.64 -11.18 -16.01
N ASP A 73 -4.27 -11.97 -16.88
CA ASP A 73 -4.07 -11.92 -18.33
C ASP A 73 -4.51 -10.60 -18.97
N ASP A 74 -5.43 -9.87 -18.29
CA ASP A 74 -5.94 -8.59 -18.76
C ASP A 74 -4.95 -7.45 -18.50
N ILE A 75 -3.99 -7.63 -17.57
CA ILE A 75 -2.96 -6.64 -17.26
C ILE A 75 -1.80 -6.79 -18.22
N LYS A 76 -1.55 -5.72 -19.00
CA LYS A 76 -0.40 -5.72 -19.89
C LYS A 76 0.84 -5.21 -19.16
N VAL A 77 1.85 -6.05 -19.05
CA VAL A 77 3.17 -5.69 -18.51
C VAL A 77 4.22 -5.83 -19.59
N THR A 78 4.97 -4.77 -19.85
CA THR A 78 6.08 -4.78 -20.81
C THR A 78 7.41 -4.52 -20.09
N GLY A 79 8.51 -4.80 -20.78
CA GLY A 79 9.85 -4.72 -20.20
C GLY A 79 10.35 -6.07 -19.67
N ALA A 80 11.64 -6.32 -19.81
CA ALA A 80 12.29 -7.55 -19.35
C ALA A 80 12.39 -7.58 -17.81
N ALA A 81 12.36 -8.76 -17.20
CA ALA A 81 12.63 -8.92 -15.78
C ALA A 81 13.95 -8.27 -15.37
N GLY A 82 13.99 -7.61 -14.21
CA GLY A 82 15.11 -6.80 -13.75
C GLY A 82 15.21 -5.40 -14.37
N LYS A 83 14.27 -5.02 -15.24
CA LYS A 83 14.15 -3.65 -15.79
C LYS A 83 12.82 -3.05 -15.38
N HIS A 84 12.77 -1.73 -15.28
CA HIS A 84 11.53 -1.01 -14.98
C HIS A 84 10.42 -1.47 -15.92
N PRO A 85 9.31 -2.00 -15.39
CA PRO A 85 8.16 -2.42 -16.20
C PRO A 85 7.28 -1.23 -16.57
N GLU A 86 6.59 -1.34 -17.69
CA GLU A 86 5.44 -0.50 -18.00
C GLU A 86 4.17 -1.34 -17.77
N ILE A 87 3.29 -0.84 -16.91
CA ILE A 87 2.06 -1.52 -16.49
C ILE A 87 0.87 -0.79 -17.11
N THR A 88 0.05 -1.51 -17.86
CA THR A 88 -1.20 -0.98 -18.42
C THR A 88 -2.38 -1.70 -17.80
N VAL A 89 -3.22 -0.95 -17.08
CA VAL A 89 -4.46 -1.45 -16.46
C VAL A 89 -5.60 -1.28 -17.47
N PRO A 90 -6.39 -2.34 -17.74
CA PRO A 90 -7.53 -2.26 -18.67
C PRO A 90 -8.67 -1.44 -18.07
N LYS A 91 -9.57 -0.97 -18.93
CA LYS A 91 -10.76 -0.18 -18.53
C LYS A 91 -12.09 -0.84 -18.91
N ASN A 92 -12.03 -2.05 -19.47
CA ASN A 92 -13.18 -2.80 -19.97
C ASN A 92 -13.65 -3.91 -19.01
N CYS A 93 -13.04 -4.02 -17.85
CA CYS A 93 -13.41 -4.94 -16.78
C CYS A 93 -13.21 -4.25 -15.41
N SER A 94 -13.83 -4.77 -14.37
CA SER A 94 -13.73 -4.22 -13.01
C SER A 94 -12.46 -4.69 -12.30
N ALA A 95 -12.07 -3.93 -11.26
CA ALA A 95 -10.98 -4.34 -10.37
C ALA A 95 -11.30 -5.68 -9.71
N PRO A 96 -10.32 -6.58 -9.59
CA PRO A 96 -10.51 -7.83 -8.85
C PRO A 96 -10.81 -7.56 -7.37
N THR A 97 -11.76 -8.32 -6.82
CA THR A 97 -12.10 -8.29 -5.39
C THR A 97 -11.27 -9.26 -4.56
N LYS A 98 -10.41 -10.04 -5.20
CA LYS A 98 -9.52 -11.01 -4.57
C LYS A 98 -8.07 -10.75 -4.97
N LEU A 99 -7.16 -11.19 -4.09
CA LEU A 99 -5.74 -11.17 -4.40
C LEU A 99 -5.44 -12.02 -5.64
N ILE A 100 -4.80 -11.42 -6.62
CA ILE A 100 -4.23 -12.14 -7.77
C ILE A 100 -2.71 -12.13 -7.64
N VAL A 101 -2.10 -13.30 -7.81
CA VAL A 101 -0.64 -13.48 -7.79
C VAL A 101 -0.25 -14.36 -8.97
N GLU A 102 0.60 -13.84 -9.86
CA GLU A 102 1.04 -14.55 -11.05
C GLU A 102 2.51 -14.30 -11.38
N ASP A 103 3.24 -15.35 -11.70
CA ASP A 103 4.63 -15.23 -12.16
C ASP A 103 4.68 -14.92 -13.66
N LEU A 104 4.94 -13.66 -14.01
CA LEU A 104 5.08 -13.21 -15.41
C LEU A 104 6.37 -13.72 -16.06
N ALA A 105 7.40 -13.92 -15.25
CA ALA A 105 8.65 -14.57 -15.66
C ALA A 105 9.16 -15.44 -14.52
N PRO A 106 9.47 -16.72 -14.80
CA PRO A 106 9.97 -17.63 -13.77
C PRO A 106 11.39 -17.29 -13.36
N GLY A 107 11.69 -17.33 -12.06
CA GLY A 107 13.04 -17.29 -11.54
C GLY A 107 13.66 -18.68 -11.47
N THR A 108 14.99 -18.73 -11.44
CA THR A 108 15.75 -19.99 -11.34
C THR A 108 16.49 -20.14 -10.01
N GLY A 109 16.55 -19.07 -9.20
CA GLY A 109 17.25 -19.06 -7.93
C GLY A 109 16.43 -19.65 -6.78
N PRO A 110 16.89 -19.50 -5.52
CA PRO A 110 16.20 -19.97 -4.34
C PRO A 110 14.84 -19.30 -4.19
N ALA A 111 13.88 -20.04 -3.59
CA ALA A 111 12.53 -19.52 -3.32
C ALA A 111 12.50 -18.72 -2.00
N ALA A 112 11.78 -17.63 -2.01
CA ALA A 112 11.48 -16.78 -0.85
C ALA A 112 10.37 -17.44 -0.01
N ASN A 113 10.73 -18.41 0.82
CA ASN A 113 9.81 -19.04 1.75
C ASN A 113 9.52 -18.10 2.94
N LYS A 114 8.48 -18.41 3.72
CA LYS A 114 8.19 -17.66 4.96
C LYS A 114 9.44 -17.59 5.85
N GLY A 115 9.75 -16.40 6.33
CA GLY A 115 10.92 -16.13 7.15
C GLY A 115 12.19 -15.78 6.36
N ALA A 116 12.24 -16.02 5.05
CA ALA A 116 13.37 -15.63 4.22
C ALA A 116 13.48 -14.11 4.12
N GLN A 117 14.68 -13.62 3.78
CA GLN A 117 14.89 -12.22 3.38
C GLN A 117 14.83 -12.12 1.86
N LEU A 118 14.25 -11.04 1.36
CA LEU A 118 14.13 -10.77 -0.06
C LEU A 118 14.57 -9.33 -0.35
N GLN A 119 15.41 -9.14 -1.34
CA GLN A 119 15.59 -7.85 -2.00
C GLN A 119 14.79 -7.86 -3.30
N ALA A 120 13.93 -6.87 -3.48
CA ALA A 120 13.05 -6.80 -4.64
C ALA A 120 12.98 -5.39 -5.22
N HIS A 121 12.99 -5.30 -6.54
CA HIS A 121 12.47 -4.13 -7.22
C HIS A 121 10.97 -4.25 -7.37
N TYR A 122 10.29 -3.09 -7.40
CA TYR A 122 8.86 -3.03 -7.67
C TYR A 122 8.47 -1.77 -8.42
N ALA A 123 7.36 -1.85 -9.12
CA ALA A 123 6.59 -0.73 -9.62
C ALA A 123 5.15 -0.89 -9.15
N LEU A 124 4.55 0.20 -8.68
CA LEU A 124 3.19 0.28 -8.16
C LEU A 124 2.34 1.19 -9.03
N THR A 125 1.23 0.68 -9.51
CA THR A 125 0.25 1.41 -10.32
C THR A 125 -1.11 1.40 -9.63
N ALA A 126 -1.80 2.55 -9.62
CA ALA A 126 -3.19 2.64 -9.18
C ALA A 126 -4.12 2.06 -10.24
N TRP A 127 -5.07 1.23 -9.83
CA TRP A 127 -6.07 0.66 -10.75
C TRP A 127 -6.95 1.74 -11.39
N SER A 128 -7.48 2.64 -10.57
CA SER A 128 -8.46 3.65 -10.98
C SER A 128 -7.93 4.59 -12.07
N THR A 129 -6.68 5.00 -11.94
CA THR A 129 -6.04 5.95 -12.86
C THR A 129 -5.16 5.28 -13.91
N GLY A 130 -4.63 4.10 -13.64
CA GLY A 130 -3.59 3.44 -14.44
C GLY A 130 -2.24 4.15 -14.37
N GLN A 131 -2.03 5.05 -13.40
CA GLN A 131 -0.79 5.79 -13.24
C GLN A 131 0.14 5.07 -12.24
N GLU A 132 1.44 5.10 -12.55
CA GLU A 132 2.46 4.67 -11.62
C GLU A 132 2.49 5.64 -10.43
N ILE A 133 2.35 5.10 -9.21
CA ILE A 133 2.39 5.85 -7.96
C ILE A 133 3.80 5.87 -7.41
N GLU A 134 4.48 4.71 -7.47
CA GLU A 134 5.78 4.53 -6.86
C GLU A 134 6.58 3.45 -7.60
N THR A 135 7.88 3.62 -7.61
CA THR A 135 8.80 2.62 -8.14
C THR A 135 10.13 2.62 -7.40
N SER A 136 10.74 1.46 -7.27
CA SER A 136 12.11 1.32 -6.76
C SER A 136 13.16 1.37 -7.85
N TYR A 137 12.76 1.36 -9.12
CA TYR A 137 13.70 1.39 -10.24
C TYR A 137 14.31 2.78 -10.47
N PRO A 138 15.60 2.89 -10.79
CA PRO A 138 16.20 4.15 -11.21
C PRO A 138 15.58 4.68 -12.52
N PRO A 139 15.56 6.02 -12.76
CA PRO A 139 16.15 7.07 -11.92
C PRO A 139 15.25 7.55 -10.78
N SER A 140 13.95 7.23 -10.78
CA SER A 140 12.98 7.73 -9.80
C SER A 140 13.10 7.00 -8.45
N GLY A 141 13.40 5.70 -8.47
CA GLY A 141 13.51 4.87 -7.28
C GLY A 141 14.92 4.83 -6.68
N GLN A 142 14.98 4.47 -5.41
CA GLN A 142 16.22 4.43 -4.61
C GLN A 142 16.94 3.08 -4.64
N GLY A 143 16.52 2.17 -5.49
CA GLY A 143 17.06 0.81 -5.57
C GLY A 143 16.12 -0.24 -4.96
N PRO A 144 16.56 -1.51 -4.91
CA PRO A 144 15.70 -2.57 -4.43
C PRO A 144 15.32 -2.39 -2.95
N LEU A 145 14.06 -2.69 -2.65
CA LEU A 145 13.54 -2.72 -1.29
C LEU A 145 14.05 -3.97 -0.57
N ASP A 146 14.50 -3.78 0.66
CA ASP A 146 14.81 -4.89 1.57
C ASP A 146 13.56 -5.34 2.31
N VAL A 147 13.14 -6.57 2.07
CA VAL A 147 12.08 -7.28 2.81
C VAL A 147 12.75 -8.18 3.83
N PRO A 148 12.76 -7.79 5.13
CA PRO A 148 13.52 -8.51 6.15
C PRO A 148 12.92 -9.87 6.48
N THR A 149 11.60 -10.02 6.31
CA THR A 149 10.90 -11.26 6.61
C THR A 149 9.75 -11.46 5.63
N VAL A 150 9.91 -12.38 4.70
CA VAL A 150 8.83 -12.78 3.77
C VAL A 150 7.68 -13.42 4.55
N GLY A 151 6.46 -12.96 4.30
CA GLY A 151 5.25 -13.44 4.94
C GLY A 151 4.84 -12.69 6.22
N SER A 152 5.51 -11.58 6.54
CA SER A 152 5.11 -10.70 7.65
C SER A 152 5.72 -9.31 7.55
N GLY A 153 5.11 -8.34 8.23
CA GLY A 153 5.65 -6.98 8.36
C GLY A 153 5.38 -6.03 7.20
N LEU A 154 4.62 -6.47 6.19
CA LEU A 154 4.20 -5.68 5.05
C LEU A 154 2.67 -5.67 4.92
N ILE A 155 2.14 -5.03 3.89
CA ILE A 155 0.72 -5.17 3.53
C ILE A 155 0.40 -6.65 3.27
N GLU A 156 -0.82 -7.06 3.56
CA GLU A 156 -1.19 -8.47 3.52
C GLU A 156 -1.03 -9.09 2.11
N ALA A 157 -1.29 -8.31 1.07
CA ALA A 157 -1.04 -8.74 -0.30
C ALA A 157 0.42 -9.14 -0.55
N TRP A 158 1.40 -8.44 0.04
CA TRP A 158 2.80 -8.81 -0.07
C TRP A 158 3.17 -9.96 0.87
N ASN A 159 2.61 -9.99 2.09
CA ASN A 159 2.81 -11.09 3.03
C ASN A 159 2.40 -12.44 2.42
N GLN A 160 1.32 -12.45 1.64
CA GLN A 160 0.86 -13.63 0.93
C GLN A 160 1.58 -13.81 -0.43
N GLY A 161 1.62 -12.73 -1.21
CA GLY A 161 2.03 -12.77 -2.60
C GLY A 161 3.53 -13.02 -2.84
N LEU A 162 4.41 -12.69 -1.89
CA LEU A 162 5.85 -12.91 -2.06
C LEU A 162 6.28 -14.34 -1.69
N VAL A 163 5.47 -15.07 -0.95
CA VAL A 163 5.83 -16.43 -0.53
C VAL A 163 6.00 -17.34 -1.75
N GLY A 164 7.11 -18.06 -1.78
CA GLY A 164 7.46 -18.97 -2.85
C GLY A 164 8.05 -18.32 -4.11
N MET A 165 8.11 -16.98 -4.18
CA MET A 165 8.72 -16.27 -5.30
C MET A 165 10.20 -16.64 -5.42
N LYS A 166 10.63 -17.01 -6.61
CA LYS A 166 12.03 -17.41 -6.84
C LYS A 166 12.90 -16.20 -7.19
N GLN A 167 14.12 -16.20 -6.72
CA GLN A 167 15.09 -15.19 -7.17
C GLN A 167 15.23 -15.20 -8.69
N GLY A 168 15.18 -14.02 -9.28
CA GLY A 168 15.16 -13.79 -10.72
C GLY A 168 13.77 -13.84 -11.35
N ALA A 169 12.71 -14.15 -10.57
CA ALA A 169 11.34 -14.09 -11.06
C ALA A 169 10.81 -12.65 -11.15
N ARG A 170 9.87 -12.44 -12.07
CA ARG A 170 8.97 -11.29 -12.09
C ARG A 170 7.57 -11.76 -11.75
N ARG A 171 6.94 -11.08 -10.81
CA ARG A 171 5.60 -11.43 -10.31
C ARG A 171 4.66 -10.23 -10.39
N LEU A 172 3.44 -10.47 -10.86
CA LEU A 172 2.30 -9.57 -10.76
C LEU A 172 1.56 -9.87 -9.47
N ILE A 173 1.20 -8.83 -8.71
CA ILE A 173 0.29 -8.90 -7.58
C ILE A 173 -0.77 -7.82 -7.77
N ILE A 174 -2.05 -8.21 -7.81
CA ILE A 174 -3.18 -7.27 -7.80
C ILE A 174 -3.84 -7.40 -6.43
N SER A 175 -3.80 -6.32 -5.68
CA SER A 175 -4.31 -6.26 -4.30
C SER A 175 -5.58 -5.44 -4.23
N PRO A 176 -6.70 -6.02 -3.83
CA PRO A 176 -7.86 -5.22 -3.43
C PRO A 176 -7.51 -4.41 -2.16
N PRO A 177 -8.25 -3.32 -1.87
CA PRO A 177 -7.96 -2.41 -0.75
C PRO A 177 -7.80 -3.10 0.60
N GLU A 178 -8.62 -4.15 0.86
CA GLU A 178 -8.66 -4.89 2.13
C GLU A 178 -7.34 -5.62 2.46
N LEU A 179 -6.56 -5.93 1.44
CA LEU A 179 -5.24 -6.58 1.60
C LEU A 179 -4.08 -5.60 1.46
N ALA A 180 -4.38 -4.31 1.29
CA ALA A 180 -3.42 -3.21 1.21
C ALA A 180 -3.64 -2.20 2.34
N TYR A 181 -4.31 -1.08 2.05
CA TYR A 181 -4.38 0.06 2.96
C TYR A 181 -5.80 0.38 3.47
N ALA A 182 -6.80 -0.48 3.27
CA ALA A 182 -8.17 -0.22 3.71
C ALA A 182 -8.22 0.15 5.21
N GLY A 183 -8.92 1.24 5.51
CA GLY A 183 -9.11 1.72 6.89
C GLY A 183 -7.86 2.30 7.57
N SER A 184 -6.76 2.49 6.86
CA SER A 184 -5.51 3.03 7.42
C SER A 184 -5.48 4.56 7.47
N GLY A 185 -6.41 5.26 6.79
CA GLY A 185 -6.36 6.69 6.57
C GLY A 185 -5.32 7.14 5.53
N ASN A 186 -4.69 6.19 4.85
CA ASN A 186 -3.78 6.45 3.73
C ASN A 186 -4.60 6.89 2.50
N GLU A 187 -4.02 7.70 1.63
CA GLU A 187 -4.66 8.17 0.38
C GLU A 187 -5.04 7.01 -0.56
N LEU A 188 -4.37 5.86 -0.42
CA LEU A 188 -4.62 4.64 -1.19
C LEU A 188 -5.57 3.65 -0.50
N GLN A 189 -6.27 4.06 0.57
CA GLN A 189 -7.09 3.15 1.38
C GLN A 189 -8.25 2.49 0.61
N ASP A 190 -8.75 3.15 -0.42
CA ASP A 190 -9.88 2.68 -1.24
C ASP A 190 -9.42 2.22 -2.65
N GLU A 191 -8.09 2.14 -2.85
CA GLU A 191 -7.50 1.88 -4.16
C GLU A 191 -7.09 0.41 -4.31
N THR A 192 -7.47 -0.20 -5.43
CA THR A 192 -6.88 -1.47 -5.87
C THR A 192 -5.49 -1.21 -6.44
N LEU A 193 -4.51 -1.94 -5.97
CA LEU A 193 -3.11 -1.73 -6.28
C LEU A 193 -2.55 -2.83 -7.18
N VAL A 194 -1.84 -2.43 -8.22
CA VAL A 194 -1.17 -3.34 -9.15
C VAL A 194 0.33 -3.22 -8.96
N PHE A 195 0.95 -4.28 -8.46
CA PHE A 195 2.39 -4.37 -8.29
C PHE A 195 3.01 -5.29 -9.32
N VAL A 196 4.12 -4.86 -9.91
CA VAL A 196 5.05 -5.75 -10.61
C VAL A 196 6.34 -5.77 -9.83
N ILE A 197 6.76 -6.97 -9.40
CA ILE A 197 7.85 -7.19 -8.47
C ILE A 197 8.90 -8.09 -9.11
N ASP A 198 10.17 -7.68 -9.06
CA ASP A 198 11.32 -8.48 -9.48
C ASP A 198 12.13 -8.92 -8.26
N ALA A 199 12.25 -10.21 -8.04
CA ALA A 199 13.08 -10.77 -6.95
C ALA A 199 14.57 -10.70 -7.31
N VAL A 200 15.28 -9.76 -6.69
CA VAL A 200 16.71 -9.52 -6.96
C VAL A 200 17.58 -10.54 -6.23
N LYS A 201 17.33 -10.73 -4.93
CA LYS A 201 18.10 -11.64 -4.08
C LYS A 201 17.23 -12.26 -3.02
N VAL A 202 17.36 -13.56 -2.84
CA VAL A 202 16.71 -14.31 -1.75
C VAL A 202 17.79 -14.88 -0.84
N THR A 203 17.69 -14.57 0.45
CA THR A 203 18.52 -15.17 1.51
C THR A 203 17.60 -16.04 2.38
N ARG A 204 17.92 -17.31 2.49
CA ARG A 204 17.14 -18.24 3.33
C ARG A 204 17.25 -17.84 4.80
N ALA A 205 16.15 -18.09 5.55
CA ALA A 205 16.15 -17.99 6.98
C ALA A 205 17.09 -19.03 7.62
#